data_76ca237ed8bd296c881e0c6eceb927c6
#
_entry.id   76ca237ed8bd296c881e0c6eceb927c6
#
_cell.length_a   1.000
_cell.length_b   1.000
_cell.length_c   1.000
_cell.angle_alpha   90.00
_cell.angle_beta   90.00
_cell.angle_gamma   90.00
#
_symmetry.space_group_name_H-M   'P 1'
#
loop_
_entity.id
_entity.type
_entity.pdbx_description
1 polymer ?
#
loop_
_entity_poly.entity_id
_entity_poly.type
_entity_poly.pdbx_seq_one_letter_code
_entity_poly.pdbx_strand_id
1 'polypeptide(L)'
;MSDETKTSTDRPQDANPRDIRTLLSVMAQLRAPDGCPWDVEQTFDTIAPFTIEEAYEVADAIARNDLNDLKEELGDLLFQTVFHAQMASEGQAFSFDDVVETVTTKMIRRHPHVFGNADPRNQAEQGAAWEEIKAQERAAKGRTSLLDDVPFGLPALTRAVKLQKRAANIGFDWPTPADVLNKLREETEELTDAMASRDADQIEDEFGDLLFVLANLSRHLKIDPEHALRRANEKFSRRFRHVETRHNAAEDAPSLETMEEWW
;
A
#
# COMPACT_ATOMS: atom_id res chain seq x y z
N MET A 1 -46.53 30.38 23.20
CA MET A 1 -45.28 30.99 22.77
C MET A 1 -44.22 30.45 23.71
N SER A 2 -43.59 29.37 23.35
CA SER A 2 -42.47 28.77 24.06
C SER A 2 -41.29 28.82 23.09
N ASP A 3 -40.40 29.73 23.40
CA ASP A 3 -39.13 29.97 22.69
C ASP A 3 -38.20 28.81 23.05
N GLU A 4 -38.10 27.82 22.17
CA GLU A 4 -37.06 26.80 22.26
C GLU A 4 -35.72 27.43 21.86
N THR A 5 -35.00 27.93 22.86
CA THR A 5 -33.61 28.27 22.77
C THR A 5 -32.84 27.04 22.31
N LYS A 6 -32.51 26.96 21.00
CA LYS A 6 -31.44 26.10 20.47
C LYS A 6 -30.17 26.42 21.23
N THR A 7 -29.82 25.55 22.17
CA THR A 7 -28.56 25.57 22.87
C THR A 7 -27.40 25.44 21.86
N SER A 8 -26.67 26.51 21.71
CA SER A 8 -25.44 26.68 20.90
C SER A 8 -24.27 25.91 21.54
N THR A 9 -24.28 24.58 21.57
CA THR A 9 -23.25 23.82 22.30
C THR A 9 -22.73 22.57 21.58
N ASP A 10 -22.73 22.53 20.24
CA ASP A 10 -22.12 21.40 19.54
C ASP A 10 -21.46 21.81 18.21
N ARG A 11 -20.60 22.82 18.28
CA ARG A 11 -19.72 23.07 17.16
C ARG A 11 -18.45 22.23 17.32
N PRO A 12 -18.03 21.45 16.33
CA PRO A 12 -16.81 20.62 16.42
C PRO A 12 -15.56 21.37 16.86
N GLN A 13 -15.43 22.66 16.54
CA GLN A 13 -14.31 23.51 16.96
C GLN A 13 -14.26 23.78 18.47
N ASP A 14 -15.37 23.59 19.21
CA ASP A 14 -15.45 23.78 20.65
C ASP A 14 -15.27 22.47 21.43
N ALA A 15 -15.19 21.34 20.72
CA ALA A 15 -15.03 20.01 21.29
C ALA A 15 -13.55 19.65 21.49
N ASN A 16 -13.27 18.56 22.23
CA ASN A 16 -11.90 18.09 22.45
C ASN A 16 -11.28 17.56 21.14
N PRO A 17 -10.25 18.21 20.59
CA PRO A 17 -9.63 17.79 19.32
C PRO A 17 -8.89 16.44 19.38
N ARG A 18 -8.76 15.84 20.58
CA ARG A 18 -8.17 14.52 20.79
C ARG A 18 -9.19 13.39 20.80
N ASP A 19 -10.47 13.70 20.70
CA ASP A 19 -11.53 12.69 20.63
C ASP A 19 -11.85 12.40 19.17
N ILE A 20 -11.82 11.13 18.78
CA ILE A 20 -12.19 10.68 17.43
C ILE A 20 -13.59 11.15 17.03
N ARG A 21 -14.52 11.27 17.98
CA ARG A 21 -15.88 11.76 17.73
C ARG A 21 -15.89 13.20 17.22
N THR A 22 -14.92 14.00 17.67
CA THR A 22 -14.76 15.37 17.16
C THR A 22 -14.39 15.34 15.69
N LEU A 23 -13.47 14.46 15.28
CA LEU A 23 -13.08 14.30 13.86
C LEU A 23 -14.29 13.80 13.01
N LEU A 24 -15.06 12.84 13.54
CA LEU A 24 -16.29 12.37 12.87
C LEU A 24 -17.31 13.51 12.70
N SER A 25 -17.49 14.35 13.72
CA SER A 25 -18.39 15.51 13.65
C SER A 25 -17.90 16.57 12.66
N VAL A 26 -16.57 16.80 12.58
CA VAL A 26 -15.97 17.69 11.58
C VAL A 26 -16.27 17.19 10.17
N MET A 27 -16.06 15.90 9.89
CA MET A 27 -16.33 15.32 8.58
C MET A 27 -17.82 15.39 8.22
N ALA A 28 -18.72 15.06 9.17
CA ALA A 28 -20.15 15.17 8.93
C ALA A 28 -20.58 16.61 8.61
N GLN A 29 -19.94 17.61 9.22
CA GLN A 29 -20.22 19.02 8.94
C GLN A 29 -19.62 19.45 7.58
N LEU A 30 -18.42 19.01 7.22
CA LEU A 30 -17.81 19.29 5.92
C LEU A 30 -18.70 18.77 4.78
N ARG A 31 -19.32 17.61 4.95
CA ARG A 31 -20.20 16.98 3.96
C ARG A 31 -21.69 17.30 4.12
N ALA A 32 -22.06 18.15 5.07
CA ALA A 32 -23.44 18.64 5.16
C ALA A 32 -23.83 19.47 3.93
N PRO A 33 -25.14 19.61 3.58
CA PRO A 33 -25.57 20.37 2.42
C PRO A 33 -25.11 21.85 2.39
N ASP A 34 -24.81 22.41 3.56
CA ASP A 34 -24.26 23.75 3.77
C ASP A 34 -22.77 23.72 4.17
N GLY A 35 -22.12 22.57 4.01
CA GLY A 35 -20.72 22.34 4.34
C GLY A 35 -19.74 22.86 3.26
N CYS A 36 -18.63 22.18 3.09
CA CYS A 36 -17.63 22.53 2.09
C CYS A 36 -18.06 22.01 0.70
N PRO A 37 -18.20 22.85 -0.31
CA PRO A 37 -18.64 22.42 -1.64
C PRO A 37 -17.75 21.34 -2.25
N TRP A 38 -16.44 21.42 -2.03
CA TRP A 38 -15.51 20.42 -2.52
C TRP A 38 -15.73 19.05 -1.86
N ASP A 39 -15.86 19.02 -0.53
CA ASP A 39 -16.06 17.76 0.21
C ASP A 39 -17.41 17.11 -0.13
N VAL A 40 -18.46 17.90 -0.32
CA VAL A 40 -19.81 17.41 -0.67
C VAL A 40 -19.83 16.71 -2.02
N GLU A 41 -19.06 17.19 -3.01
CA GLU A 41 -19.01 16.62 -4.37
C GLU A 41 -18.22 15.31 -4.45
N GLN A 42 -17.39 14.99 -3.43
CA GLN A 42 -16.52 13.81 -3.49
C GLN A 42 -17.30 12.49 -3.46
N THR A 43 -16.76 11.51 -4.15
CA THR A 43 -17.21 10.11 -4.21
C THR A 43 -16.09 9.18 -3.77
N PHE A 44 -16.38 7.88 -3.58
CA PHE A 44 -15.34 6.89 -3.30
C PHE A 44 -14.23 6.88 -4.35
N ASP A 45 -14.60 6.99 -5.61
CA ASP A 45 -13.64 6.95 -6.73
C ASP A 45 -12.74 8.20 -6.76
N THR A 46 -13.29 9.38 -6.43
CA THR A 46 -12.51 10.62 -6.42
C THR A 46 -11.57 10.74 -5.21
N ILE A 47 -11.91 10.09 -4.10
CA ILE A 47 -11.09 10.09 -2.86
C ILE A 47 -10.08 8.93 -2.82
N ALA A 48 -10.32 7.83 -3.54
CA ALA A 48 -9.41 6.69 -3.55
C ALA A 48 -7.94 7.03 -3.91
N PRO A 49 -7.64 7.93 -4.88
CA PRO A 49 -6.26 8.35 -5.15
C PRO A 49 -5.58 9.00 -3.94
N PHE A 50 -6.27 9.89 -3.21
CA PHE A 50 -5.73 10.55 -2.03
C PHE A 50 -5.43 9.54 -0.91
N THR A 51 -6.31 8.55 -0.69
CA THR A 51 -6.04 7.47 0.28
C THR A 51 -4.74 6.71 -0.02
N ILE A 52 -4.40 6.53 -1.29
CA ILE A 52 -3.15 5.89 -1.72
C ILE A 52 -1.97 6.84 -1.52
N GLU A 53 -2.13 8.12 -1.82
CA GLU A 53 -1.14 9.17 -1.63
C GLU A 53 -0.72 9.25 -0.16
N GLU A 54 -1.68 9.43 0.77
CA GLU A 54 -1.42 9.46 2.22
C GLU A 54 -0.70 8.20 2.71
N ALA A 55 -1.04 7.02 2.16
CA ALA A 55 -0.34 5.79 2.53
C ALA A 55 1.13 5.79 2.06
N TYR A 56 1.45 6.44 0.94
CA TYR A 56 2.83 6.62 0.48
C TYR A 56 3.58 7.68 1.29
N GLU A 57 2.91 8.75 1.72
CA GLU A 57 3.49 9.81 2.56
C GLU A 57 3.85 9.28 3.94
N VAL A 58 2.98 8.44 4.54
CA VAL A 58 3.32 7.64 5.73
C VAL A 58 4.58 6.80 5.52
N ALA A 59 4.68 6.12 4.37
CA ALA A 59 5.86 5.28 4.07
C ALA A 59 7.14 6.10 3.86
N ASP A 60 7.03 7.29 3.28
CA ASP A 60 8.13 8.23 3.07
C ASP A 60 8.63 8.82 4.40
N ALA A 61 7.71 9.30 5.26
CA ALA A 61 8.04 9.79 6.60
C ALA A 61 8.79 8.72 7.44
N ILE A 62 8.36 7.45 7.35
CA ILE A 62 9.06 6.32 7.97
C ILE A 62 10.47 6.15 7.38
N ALA A 63 10.62 6.21 6.07
CA ALA A 63 11.93 6.04 5.40
C ALA A 63 12.92 7.14 5.79
N ARG A 64 12.44 8.37 5.99
CA ARG A 64 13.24 9.52 6.45
C ARG A 64 13.49 9.53 7.96
N ASN A 65 12.84 8.64 8.74
CA ASN A 65 12.82 8.65 10.20
C ASN A 65 12.29 9.98 10.78
N ASP A 66 11.35 10.63 10.13
CA ASP A 66 10.71 11.86 10.58
C ASP A 66 9.43 11.54 11.34
N LEU A 67 9.51 11.51 12.68
CA LEU A 67 8.38 11.20 13.53
C LEU A 67 7.34 12.32 13.62
N ASN A 68 7.70 13.56 13.32
CA ASN A 68 6.75 14.67 13.30
C ASN A 68 5.88 14.57 12.05
N ASP A 69 6.51 14.39 10.91
CA ASP A 69 5.85 14.18 9.64
C ASP A 69 4.99 12.91 9.69
N LEU A 70 5.54 11.79 10.17
CA LEU A 70 4.79 10.55 10.36
C LEU A 70 3.49 10.73 11.17
N LYS A 71 3.50 11.59 12.18
CA LYS A 71 2.30 11.90 12.97
C LYS A 71 1.26 12.65 12.14
N GLU A 72 1.69 13.56 11.28
CA GLU A 72 0.83 14.33 10.39
C GLU A 72 0.22 13.41 9.33
N GLU A 73 1.03 12.62 8.64
CA GLU A 73 0.57 11.69 7.60
C GLU A 73 -0.34 10.57 8.14
N LEU A 74 -0.10 10.09 9.37
CA LEU A 74 -1.04 9.17 10.03
C LEU A 74 -2.38 9.84 10.34
N GLY A 75 -2.39 11.14 10.60
CA GLY A 75 -3.60 11.94 10.76
C GLY A 75 -4.39 12.03 9.46
N ASP A 76 -3.72 12.30 8.35
CA ASP A 76 -4.32 12.43 7.02
C ASP A 76 -4.84 11.07 6.51
N LEU A 77 -4.11 10.00 6.71
CA LEU A 77 -4.59 8.65 6.43
C LEU A 77 -5.82 8.26 7.28
N LEU A 78 -5.86 8.67 8.56
CA LEU A 78 -7.05 8.50 9.41
C LEU A 78 -8.21 9.33 8.89
N PHE A 79 -7.97 10.56 8.43
CA PHE A 79 -8.98 11.43 7.82
C PHE A 79 -9.59 10.79 6.57
N GLN A 80 -8.80 10.16 5.69
CA GLN A 80 -9.30 9.39 4.56
C GLN A 80 -10.24 8.26 5.00
N THR A 81 -9.89 7.55 6.06
CA THR A 81 -10.74 6.48 6.61
C THR A 81 -12.09 7.03 7.10
N VAL A 82 -12.07 8.16 7.79
CA VAL A 82 -13.28 8.85 8.28
C VAL A 82 -14.12 9.36 7.11
N PHE A 83 -13.48 9.90 6.08
CA PHE A 83 -14.16 10.40 4.88
C PHE A 83 -14.95 9.30 4.17
N HIS A 84 -14.29 8.15 3.91
CA HIS A 84 -14.95 7.00 3.31
C HIS A 84 -16.11 6.47 4.18
N ALA A 85 -15.93 6.40 5.50
CA ALA A 85 -16.98 5.95 6.40
C ALA A 85 -18.18 6.91 6.45
N GLN A 86 -17.93 8.22 6.35
CA GLN A 86 -18.98 9.22 6.26
C GLN A 86 -19.81 9.05 4.98
N MET A 87 -19.17 8.92 3.81
CA MET A 87 -19.86 8.67 2.55
C MET A 87 -20.69 7.38 2.59
N ALA A 88 -20.15 6.33 3.21
CA ALA A 88 -20.85 5.06 3.36
C ALA A 88 -22.08 5.20 4.26
N SER A 89 -21.98 6.00 5.33
CA SER A 89 -23.09 6.29 6.24
C SER A 89 -24.21 7.09 5.58
N GLU A 90 -23.85 8.07 4.74
CA GLU A 90 -24.80 8.84 3.92
C GLU A 90 -25.57 7.92 2.95
N GLY A 91 -24.90 6.94 2.39
CA GLY A 91 -25.48 5.88 1.55
C GLY A 91 -26.16 4.75 2.32
N GLN A 92 -26.25 4.84 3.65
CA GLN A 92 -26.85 3.81 4.53
C GLN A 92 -26.20 2.42 4.38
N ALA A 93 -24.92 2.35 4.01
CA ALA A 93 -24.20 1.09 3.83
C ALA A 93 -23.54 0.61 5.14
N PHE A 94 -22.74 1.45 5.77
CA PHE A 94 -22.09 1.21 7.07
C PHE A 94 -21.60 2.54 7.68
N SER A 95 -21.28 2.52 8.95
CA SER A 95 -20.75 3.65 9.73
C SER A 95 -19.27 3.48 10.06
N PHE A 96 -18.64 4.51 10.62
CA PHE A 96 -17.29 4.40 11.17
C PHE A 96 -17.20 3.37 12.31
N ASP A 97 -18.23 3.26 13.14
CA ASP A 97 -18.28 2.27 14.23
C ASP A 97 -18.23 0.83 13.68
N ASP A 98 -18.89 0.58 12.55
CA ASP A 98 -18.83 -0.74 11.86
C ASP A 98 -17.42 -1.05 11.33
N VAL A 99 -16.70 -0.03 10.87
CA VAL A 99 -15.29 -0.17 10.47
C VAL A 99 -14.42 -0.56 11.67
N VAL A 100 -14.60 0.13 12.79
CA VAL A 100 -13.89 -0.16 14.06
C VAL A 100 -14.25 -1.55 14.58
N GLU A 101 -15.52 -1.93 14.62
CA GLU A 101 -15.96 -3.26 15.02
C GLU A 101 -15.32 -4.35 14.13
N THR A 102 -15.37 -4.15 12.82
CA THR A 102 -14.81 -5.10 11.83
C THR A 102 -13.32 -5.35 12.07
N VAL A 103 -12.52 -4.31 12.25
CA VAL A 103 -11.07 -4.47 12.45
C VAL A 103 -10.77 -5.03 13.84
N THR A 104 -11.46 -4.58 14.86
CA THR A 104 -11.27 -5.04 16.25
C THR A 104 -11.59 -6.52 16.41
N THR A 105 -12.76 -6.95 15.94
CA THR A 105 -13.18 -8.35 15.95
C THR A 105 -12.21 -9.23 15.18
N LYS A 106 -11.77 -8.77 14.01
CA LYS A 106 -10.75 -9.45 13.21
C LYS A 106 -9.44 -9.61 13.95
N MET A 107 -8.95 -8.56 14.64
CA MET A 107 -7.69 -8.61 15.38
C MET A 107 -7.77 -9.55 16.58
N ILE A 108 -8.83 -9.50 17.36
CA ILE A 108 -9.06 -10.41 18.48
C ILE A 108 -9.07 -11.87 18.00
N ARG A 109 -9.86 -12.16 16.95
CA ARG A 109 -9.95 -13.52 16.39
C ARG A 109 -8.61 -14.05 15.87
N ARG A 110 -7.80 -13.20 15.25
CA ARG A 110 -6.51 -13.58 14.67
C ARG A 110 -5.38 -13.73 15.70
N HIS A 111 -5.60 -13.30 16.94
CA HIS A 111 -4.60 -13.35 18.01
C HIS A 111 -5.12 -14.12 19.24
N PRO A 112 -5.57 -15.39 19.08
CA PRO A 112 -6.10 -16.16 20.20
C PRO A 112 -5.04 -16.47 21.30
N HIS A 113 -3.76 -16.35 20.98
CA HIS A 113 -2.65 -16.46 21.93
C HIS A 113 -2.44 -15.19 22.77
N VAL A 114 -3.11 -14.08 22.44
CA VAL A 114 -3.09 -12.80 23.19
C VAL A 114 -4.42 -12.57 23.88
N PHE A 115 -5.53 -12.78 23.18
CA PHE A 115 -6.88 -12.47 23.64
C PHE A 115 -7.74 -13.69 24.01
N GLY A 116 -7.18 -14.91 23.88
CA GLY A 116 -7.86 -16.17 24.18
C GLY A 116 -6.97 -17.09 25.02
N ASN A 117 -7.24 -18.38 24.93
CA ASN A 117 -6.55 -19.41 25.72
C ASN A 117 -5.59 -20.28 24.88
N ALA A 118 -5.18 -19.84 23.71
CA ALA A 118 -4.24 -20.58 22.88
C ALA A 118 -2.81 -20.43 23.45
N ASP A 119 -2.00 -21.48 23.32
CA ASP A 119 -0.61 -21.45 23.74
C ASP A 119 0.19 -20.36 23.04
N PRO A 120 1.20 -19.79 23.71
CA PRO A 120 2.15 -18.88 23.10
C PRO A 120 2.83 -19.52 21.89
N ARG A 121 2.96 -18.76 20.80
CA ARG A 121 3.56 -19.20 19.54
C ARG A 121 4.81 -18.41 19.24
N ASN A 122 5.81 -19.05 18.65
CA ASN A 122 6.92 -18.34 18.06
C ASN A 122 6.50 -17.67 16.72
N GLN A 123 7.37 -16.82 16.18
CA GLN A 123 7.05 -16.03 14.98
C GLN A 123 6.70 -16.90 13.75
N ALA A 124 7.34 -18.04 13.56
CA ALA A 124 7.10 -18.94 12.45
C ALA A 124 5.74 -19.65 12.59
N GLU A 125 5.44 -20.18 13.76
CA GLU A 125 4.17 -20.82 14.11
C GLU A 125 3.00 -19.83 13.98
N GLN A 126 3.22 -18.58 14.41
CA GLN A 126 2.23 -17.51 14.26
C GLN A 126 1.95 -17.19 12.79
N GLY A 127 2.99 -17.18 11.96
CA GLY A 127 2.85 -16.97 10.51
C GLY A 127 2.00 -18.06 9.84
N ALA A 128 2.27 -19.34 10.16
CA ALA A 128 1.52 -20.49 9.65
C ALA A 128 0.05 -20.46 10.10
N ALA A 129 -0.21 -20.24 11.39
CA ALA A 129 -1.56 -20.14 11.93
C ALA A 129 -2.35 -18.96 11.31
N TRP A 130 -1.67 -17.87 11.00
CA TRP A 130 -2.30 -16.72 10.35
C TRP A 130 -2.74 -17.03 8.92
N GLU A 131 -1.94 -17.76 8.15
CA GLU A 131 -2.33 -18.19 6.80
C GLU A 131 -3.51 -19.17 6.84
N GLU A 132 -3.56 -20.06 7.83
CA GLU A 132 -4.70 -20.97 8.04
C GLU A 132 -5.98 -20.20 8.35
N ILE A 133 -5.96 -19.26 9.29
CA ILE A 133 -7.11 -18.40 9.63
C ILE A 133 -7.60 -17.64 8.40
N LYS A 134 -6.67 -17.05 7.63
CA LYS A 134 -7.02 -16.36 6.37
C LYS A 134 -7.61 -17.29 5.33
N ALA A 135 -7.16 -18.54 5.26
CA ALA A 135 -7.73 -19.55 4.36
C ALA A 135 -9.18 -19.87 4.74
N GLN A 136 -9.46 -20.05 6.02
CA GLN A 136 -10.83 -20.25 6.54
C GLN A 136 -11.72 -19.03 6.27
N GLU A 137 -11.23 -17.82 6.47
CA GLU A 137 -11.96 -16.59 6.18
C GLU A 137 -12.31 -16.45 4.68
N ARG A 138 -11.41 -16.87 3.78
CA ARG A 138 -11.69 -16.90 2.33
C ARG A 138 -12.78 -17.90 1.98
N ALA A 139 -12.67 -19.10 2.51
CA ALA A 139 -13.68 -20.15 2.30
C ALA A 139 -15.07 -19.70 2.78
N ALA A 140 -15.14 -19.04 3.94
CA ALA A 140 -16.39 -18.51 4.47
C ALA A 140 -17.01 -17.40 3.58
N LYS A 141 -16.19 -16.69 2.78
CA LYS A 141 -16.64 -15.67 1.82
C LYS A 141 -17.00 -16.26 0.44
N GLY A 142 -17.00 -17.58 0.29
CA GLY A 142 -17.30 -18.26 -0.98
C GLY A 142 -16.26 -18.05 -2.07
N ARG A 143 -15.05 -17.65 -1.72
CA ARG A 143 -13.95 -17.46 -2.67
C ARG A 143 -13.29 -18.80 -2.98
N THR A 144 -13.24 -19.13 -4.27
CA THR A 144 -12.80 -20.45 -4.75
C THR A 144 -11.35 -20.48 -5.19
N SER A 145 -10.81 -19.36 -5.69
CA SER A 145 -9.41 -19.26 -6.07
C SER A 145 -8.56 -18.73 -4.92
N LEU A 146 -7.35 -19.27 -4.80
CA LEU A 146 -6.32 -18.76 -3.88
C LEU A 146 -5.95 -17.31 -4.18
N LEU A 147 -6.17 -16.85 -5.41
CA LEU A 147 -5.77 -15.55 -5.90
C LEU A 147 -6.86 -14.47 -5.76
N ASP A 148 -8.11 -14.86 -5.46
CA ASP A 148 -9.28 -13.96 -5.41
C ASP A 148 -9.14 -12.78 -4.45
N ASP A 149 -8.30 -12.91 -3.41
CA ASP A 149 -8.09 -11.87 -2.38
C ASP A 149 -6.87 -10.97 -2.64
N VAL A 150 -6.25 -11.05 -3.81
CA VAL A 150 -5.11 -10.20 -4.14
C VAL A 150 -5.61 -8.97 -4.90
N PRO A 151 -5.68 -7.79 -4.26
CA PRO A 151 -6.25 -6.60 -4.90
C PRO A 151 -5.51 -6.21 -6.18
N PHE A 152 -6.27 -5.76 -7.19
CA PHE A 152 -5.70 -5.26 -8.44
C PHE A 152 -4.94 -3.94 -8.28
N GLY A 153 -5.39 -3.06 -7.38
CA GLY A 153 -4.82 -1.73 -7.14
C GLY A 153 -3.51 -1.71 -6.35
N LEU A 154 -2.93 -2.87 -6.02
CA LEU A 154 -1.61 -2.91 -5.40
C LEU A 154 -0.52 -2.52 -6.41
N PRO A 155 0.60 -1.91 -5.96
CA PRO A 155 1.80 -1.77 -6.76
C PRO A 155 2.18 -3.11 -7.39
N ALA A 156 2.60 -3.10 -8.67
CA ALA A 156 2.71 -4.31 -9.47
C ALA A 156 3.66 -5.36 -8.86
N LEU A 157 4.83 -4.95 -8.36
CA LEU A 157 5.78 -5.87 -7.72
C LEU A 157 5.24 -6.43 -6.41
N THR A 158 4.57 -5.58 -5.60
CA THR A 158 3.89 -6.05 -4.37
C THR A 158 2.79 -7.06 -4.70
N ARG A 159 2.04 -6.83 -5.77
CA ARG A 159 1.00 -7.76 -6.25
C ARG A 159 1.62 -9.08 -6.70
N ALA A 160 2.68 -9.05 -7.50
CA ALA A 160 3.42 -10.23 -7.95
C ALA A 160 3.91 -11.08 -6.77
N VAL A 161 4.55 -10.48 -5.76
CA VAL A 161 4.97 -11.18 -4.53
C VAL A 161 3.79 -11.84 -3.82
N LYS A 162 2.64 -11.16 -3.73
CA LYS A 162 1.43 -11.72 -3.07
C LYS A 162 0.85 -12.88 -3.85
N LEU A 163 0.76 -12.80 -5.18
CA LEU A 163 0.28 -13.88 -6.04
C LEU A 163 1.17 -15.13 -5.88
N GLN A 164 2.48 -14.95 -5.98
CA GLN A 164 3.46 -16.03 -5.84
C GLN A 164 3.46 -16.64 -4.44
N LYS A 165 3.34 -15.82 -3.38
CA LYS A 165 3.20 -16.33 -2.01
C LYS A 165 1.94 -17.21 -1.87
N ARG A 166 0.84 -16.88 -2.55
CA ARG A 166 -0.36 -17.70 -2.54
C ARG A 166 -0.15 -19.02 -3.29
N ALA A 167 0.50 -18.98 -4.45
CA ALA A 167 0.84 -20.18 -5.23
C ALA A 167 1.79 -21.10 -4.44
N ALA A 168 2.76 -20.55 -3.76
CA ALA A 168 3.70 -21.29 -2.91
C ALA A 168 3.01 -22.09 -1.79
N ASN A 169 1.85 -21.64 -1.26
CA ASN A 169 1.11 -22.35 -0.23
C ASN A 169 0.59 -23.73 -0.66
N ILE A 170 0.50 -23.99 -1.96
CA ILE A 170 0.13 -25.32 -2.51
C ILE A 170 1.32 -26.02 -3.18
N GLY A 171 2.54 -25.54 -2.94
CA GLY A 171 3.75 -26.12 -3.49
C GLY A 171 4.11 -25.65 -4.89
N PHE A 172 3.39 -24.67 -5.47
CA PHE A 172 3.74 -24.09 -6.75
C PHE A 172 4.77 -22.96 -6.57
N ASP A 173 6.04 -23.35 -6.46
CA ASP A 173 7.17 -22.47 -6.21
C ASP A 173 8.49 -23.13 -6.61
N TRP A 174 9.51 -22.31 -6.93
CA TRP A 174 10.88 -22.81 -7.11
C TRP A 174 11.48 -23.22 -5.76
N PRO A 175 12.21 -24.36 -5.71
CA PRO A 175 12.75 -24.85 -4.45
C PRO A 175 13.81 -23.94 -3.81
N THR A 176 14.62 -23.28 -4.62
CA THR A 176 15.75 -22.47 -4.14
C THR A 176 15.89 -21.15 -4.91
N PRO A 177 16.55 -20.12 -4.32
CA PRO A 177 16.90 -18.89 -5.04
C PRO A 177 17.76 -19.15 -6.30
N ALA A 178 18.55 -20.23 -6.32
CA ALA A 178 19.35 -20.58 -7.47
C ALA A 178 18.49 -21.01 -8.67
N ASP A 179 17.39 -21.71 -8.41
CA ASP A 179 16.43 -22.11 -9.45
C ASP A 179 15.74 -20.87 -10.04
N VAL A 180 15.39 -19.90 -9.20
CA VAL A 180 14.83 -18.62 -9.65
C VAL A 180 15.85 -17.82 -10.51
N LEU A 181 17.13 -17.84 -10.13
CA LEU A 181 18.19 -17.21 -10.95
C LEU A 181 18.40 -17.91 -12.29
N ASN A 182 18.17 -19.22 -12.38
CA ASN A 182 18.19 -19.93 -13.66
C ASN A 182 17.02 -19.47 -14.54
N LYS A 183 15.80 -19.38 -13.96
CA LYS A 183 14.63 -18.86 -14.70
C LYS A 183 14.84 -17.40 -15.14
N LEU A 184 15.48 -16.57 -14.30
CA LEU A 184 15.83 -15.19 -14.70
C LEU A 184 16.73 -15.12 -15.95
N ARG A 185 17.65 -16.08 -16.12
CA ARG A 185 18.49 -16.15 -17.34
C ARG A 185 17.64 -16.56 -18.52
N GLU A 186 16.76 -17.54 -18.36
CA GLU A 186 15.82 -17.98 -19.40
C GLU A 186 14.96 -16.81 -19.88
N GLU A 187 14.29 -16.07 -18.99
CA GLU A 187 13.49 -14.89 -19.35
C GLU A 187 14.32 -13.79 -20.03
N THR A 188 15.60 -13.64 -19.66
CA THR A 188 16.50 -12.69 -20.33
C THR A 188 16.81 -13.12 -21.76
N GLU A 189 16.95 -14.41 -22.02
CA GLU A 189 17.15 -14.98 -23.36
C GLU A 189 15.89 -14.82 -24.21
N GLU A 190 14.70 -15.14 -23.65
CA GLU A 190 13.40 -14.98 -24.29
C GLU A 190 13.12 -13.51 -24.66
N LEU A 191 13.40 -12.57 -23.77
CA LEU A 191 13.31 -11.13 -24.06
C LEU A 191 14.29 -10.73 -25.20
N THR A 192 15.49 -11.30 -25.23
CA THR A 192 16.46 -11.02 -26.29
C THR A 192 15.96 -11.50 -27.65
N ASP A 193 15.34 -12.67 -27.69
CA ASP A 193 14.75 -13.24 -28.92
C ASP A 193 13.51 -12.43 -29.37
N ALA A 194 12.67 -12.02 -28.43
CA ALA A 194 11.54 -11.13 -28.70
C ALA A 194 12.00 -9.77 -29.29
N MET A 195 13.06 -9.18 -28.75
CA MET A 195 13.66 -7.95 -29.30
C MET A 195 14.19 -8.16 -30.74
N ALA A 196 14.73 -9.32 -31.04
CA ALA A 196 15.19 -9.65 -32.40
C ALA A 196 14.01 -9.80 -33.39
N SER A 197 12.86 -10.30 -32.92
CA SER A 197 11.65 -10.43 -33.75
C SER A 197 10.97 -9.08 -34.06
N ARG A 198 11.20 -8.06 -33.23
CA ARG A 198 10.57 -6.72 -33.24
C ARG A 198 9.05 -6.76 -33.04
N ASP A 199 8.55 -7.77 -32.39
CA ASP A 199 7.16 -7.89 -31.99
C ASP A 199 6.97 -7.16 -30.65
N ALA A 200 6.26 -6.05 -30.67
CA ALA A 200 6.09 -5.20 -29.48
C ALA A 200 5.32 -5.90 -28.36
N ASP A 201 4.33 -6.71 -28.69
CA ASP A 201 3.52 -7.43 -27.72
C ASP A 201 4.36 -8.51 -27.01
N GLN A 202 5.17 -9.27 -27.77
CA GLN A 202 6.10 -10.25 -27.20
C GLN A 202 7.17 -9.59 -26.32
N ILE A 203 7.72 -8.45 -26.74
CA ILE A 203 8.70 -7.71 -25.92
C ILE A 203 8.08 -7.26 -24.59
N GLU A 204 6.83 -6.81 -24.60
CA GLU A 204 6.13 -6.39 -23.37
C GLU A 204 5.87 -7.60 -22.46
N ASP A 205 5.44 -8.73 -23.00
CA ASP A 205 5.20 -9.97 -22.25
C ASP A 205 6.47 -10.46 -21.58
N GLU A 206 7.57 -10.65 -22.32
CA GLU A 206 8.84 -11.16 -21.77
C GLU A 206 9.46 -10.20 -20.74
N PHE A 207 9.30 -8.89 -20.98
CA PHE A 207 9.73 -7.90 -19.98
C PHE A 207 8.89 -8.00 -18.70
N GLY A 208 7.61 -8.26 -18.83
CA GLY A 208 6.70 -8.52 -17.70
C GLY A 208 7.10 -9.76 -16.91
N ASP A 209 7.45 -10.85 -17.59
CA ASP A 209 7.88 -12.11 -16.97
C ASP A 209 9.22 -11.95 -16.26
N LEU A 210 10.15 -11.22 -16.82
CA LEU A 210 11.41 -10.86 -16.17
C LEU A 210 11.16 -10.13 -14.83
N LEU A 211 10.26 -9.14 -14.80
CA LEU A 211 9.87 -8.43 -13.56
C LEU A 211 9.18 -9.36 -12.57
N PHE A 212 8.36 -10.28 -13.05
CA PHE A 212 7.65 -11.25 -12.22
C PHE A 212 8.62 -12.24 -11.56
N VAL A 213 9.63 -12.72 -12.28
CA VAL A 213 10.70 -13.58 -11.73
C VAL A 213 11.56 -12.81 -10.73
N LEU A 214 11.87 -11.52 -10.98
CA LEU A 214 12.57 -10.67 -10.01
C LEU A 214 11.76 -10.50 -8.71
N ALA A 215 10.45 -10.35 -8.80
CA ALA A 215 9.57 -10.32 -7.62
C ALA A 215 9.59 -11.65 -6.85
N ASN A 216 9.68 -12.81 -7.55
CA ASN A 216 9.87 -14.11 -6.91
C ASN A 216 11.21 -14.20 -6.18
N LEU A 217 12.28 -13.80 -6.83
CA LEU A 217 13.62 -13.79 -6.23
C LEU A 217 13.62 -12.93 -4.94
N SER A 218 13.00 -11.77 -4.96
CA SER A 218 12.91 -10.90 -3.79
C SER A 218 12.23 -11.60 -2.61
N ARG A 219 11.18 -12.39 -2.87
CA ARG A 219 10.47 -13.19 -1.87
C ARG A 219 11.38 -14.25 -1.24
N HIS A 220 12.15 -14.98 -2.05
CA HIS A 220 13.13 -15.97 -1.57
C HIS A 220 14.23 -15.33 -0.71
N LEU A 221 14.66 -14.13 -1.10
CA LEU A 221 15.67 -13.36 -0.36
C LEU A 221 15.11 -12.59 0.84
N LYS A 222 13.78 -12.63 1.05
CA LYS A 222 13.06 -11.87 2.09
C LYS A 222 13.26 -10.35 1.95
N ILE A 223 13.29 -9.86 0.73
CA ILE A 223 13.41 -8.44 0.38
C ILE A 223 12.04 -7.96 -0.09
N ASP A 224 11.63 -6.77 0.33
CA ASP A 224 10.51 -6.05 -0.29
C ASP A 224 11.01 -5.39 -1.59
N PRO A 225 10.50 -5.79 -2.76
CA PRO A 225 11.00 -5.28 -4.04
C PRO A 225 10.63 -3.81 -4.29
N GLU A 226 9.47 -3.34 -3.80
CA GLU A 226 9.08 -1.93 -3.89
C GLU A 226 10.00 -1.05 -3.04
N HIS A 227 10.30 -1.48 -1.81
CA HIS A 227 11.24 -0.78 -0.96
C HIS A 227 12.67 -0.78 -1.55
N ALA A 228 13.11 -1.92 -2.10
CA ALA A 228 14.41 -2.02 -2.74
C ALA A 228 14.54 -1.07 -3.93
N LEU A 229 13.51 -0.98 -4.77
CA LEU A 229 13.48 -0.09 -5.92
C LEU A 229 13.41 1.38 -5.51
N ARG A 230 12.60 1.74 -4.51
CA ARG A 230 12.60 3.11 -3.94
C ARG A 230 14.00 3.53 -3.49
N ARG A 231 14.70 2.69 -2.72
CA ARG A 231 16.08 2.96 -2.30
C ARG A 231 17.05 3.10 -3.48
N ALA A 232 16.86 2.36 -4.55
CA ALA A 232 17.66 2.51 -5.77
C ALA A 232 17.38 3.85 -6.44
N ASN A 233 16.12 4.28 -6.54
CA ASN A 233 15.72 5.58 -7.08
C ASN A 233 16.30 6.74 -6.25
N GLU A 234 16.24 6.68 -4.92
CA GLU A 234 16.85 7.69 -4.05
C GLU A 234 18.38 7.76 -4.23
N LYS A 235 19.03 6.59 -4.30
CA LYS A 235 20.46 6.52 -4.58
C LYS A 235 20.80 7.13 -5.92
N PHE A 236 20.02 6.82 -6.96
CA PHE A 236 20.16 7.43 -8.28
C PHE A 236 19.99 8.96 -8.21
N SER A 237 18.90 9.44 -7.65
CA SER A 237 18.60 10.86 -7.53
C SER A 237 19.68 11.64 -6.77
N ARG A 238 20.20 11.06 -5.67
CA ARG A 238 21.28 11.68 -4.90
C ARG A 238 22.58 11.78 -5.71
N ARG A 239 22.93 10.72 -6.44
CA ARG A 239 24.13 10.72 -7.28
C ARG A 239 23.98 11.64 -8.49
N PHE A 240 22.81 11.58 -9.13
CA PHE A 240 22.53 12.39 -10.31
C PHE A 240 22.59 13.89 -10.00
N ARG A 241 22.10 14.34 -8.82
CA ARG A 241 22.26 15.74 -8.39
C ARG A 241 23.73 16.20 -8.33
N HIS A 242 24.66 15.29 -8.02
CA HIS A 242 26.08 15.59 -8.06
C HIS A 242 26.59 15.76 -9.49
N VAL A 243 26.21 14.85 -10.39
CA VAL A 243 26.50 14.95 -11.83
C VAL A 243 25.89 16.23 -12.41
N GLU A 244 24.61 16.50 -12.12
CA GLU A 244 23.88 17.68 -12.59
C GLU A 244 24.57 18.98 -12.16
N THR A 245 25.02 19.08 -10.91
CA THR A 245 25.76 20.24 -10.42
C THR A 245 27.04 20.50 -11.20
N ARG A 246 27.79 19.44 -11.53
CA ARG A 246 29.01 19.54 -12.34
C ARG A 246 28.70 19.83 -13.80
N HIS A 247 27.67 19.22 -14.36
CA HIS A 247 27.19 19.48 -15.71
C HIS A 247 26.84 20.96 -15.89
N ASN A 248 26.12 21.54 -14.95
CA ASN A 248 25.69 22.94 -15.00
C ASN A 248 26.85 23.94 -14.76
N ALA A 249 27.96 23.50 -14.20
CA ALA A 249 29.16 24.30 -14.00
C ALA A 249 30.19 24.15 -15.15
N ALA A 250 30.00 23.23 -16.06
CA ALA A 250 30.89 23.02 -17.19
C ALA A 250 30.66 24.08 -18.28
N GLU A 251 31.73 24.59 -18.89
CA GLU A 251 31.67 25.55 -20.00
C GLU A 251 31.15 24.91 -21.29
N ASP A 252 31.50 23.63 -21.52
CA ASP A 252 31.05 22.82 -22.66
C ASP A 252 30.21 21.63 -22.17
N ALA A 253 29.32 21.12 -23.03
CA ALA A 253 28.52 19.93 -22.72
C ALA A 253 29.43 18.71 -22.51
N PRO A 254 29.46 18.11 -21.31
CA PRO A 254 30.31 16.97 -20.98
C PRO A 254 29.87 15.71 -21.73
N SER A 255 30.83 14.85 -22.07
CA SER A 255 30.54 13.52 -22.62
C SER A 255 29.91 12.59 -21.56
N LEU A 256 29.25 11.50 -22.01
CA LEU A 256 28.74 10.48 -21.11
C LEU A 256 29.85 9.91 -20.21
N GLU A 257 31.04 9.62 -20.79
CA GLU A 257 32.21 9.12 -20.06
C GLU A 257 32.62 10.05 -18.92
N THR A 258 32.64 11.37 -19.19
CA THR A 258 32.94 12.39 -18.17
C THR A 258 31.88 12.41 -17.10
N MET A 259 30.61 12.27 -17.44
CA MET A 259 29.51 12.21 -16.46
C MET A 259 29.53 10.90 -15.65
N GLU A 260 29.95 9.78 -16.22
CA GLU A 260 30.15 8.52 -15.50
C GLU A 260 31.29 8.59 -14.48
N GLU A 261 32.36 9.34 -14.75
CA GLU A 261 33.43 9.60 -13.77
C GLU A 261 32.92 10.40 -12.55
N TRP A 262 31.87 11.18 -12.72
CA TRP A 262 31.26 11.97 -11.64
C TRP A 262 30.23 11.17 -10.82
N TRP A 263 29.80 10.02 -11.36
CA TRP A 263 28.78 9.14 -10.77
C TRP A 263 29.29 8.33 -9.56
#